data_58f94c71559b07aa9b855bab03475086
#
_entry.id   58f94c71559b07aa9b855bab03475086
#
_cell.length_a   1.000
_cell.length_b   1.000
_cell.length_c   1.000
_cell.angle_alpha   90.00
_cell.angle_beta   90.00
_cell.angle_gamma   90.00
#
_symmetry.space_group_name_H-M   'P 1'
#
loop_
_entity.id
_entity.type
_entity.pdbx_description
1 polymer ?
#
loop_
_entity_poly.entity_id
_entity_poly.type
_entity_poly.pdbx_seq_one_letter_code
_entity_poly.pdbx_strand_id
1 'polypeptide(L)'
;MSHWIEKSNVYHIYPLGFCGCEKTRAESAETPVPRIRKVIDWIPHLKEMNFNVVYFGPVFESVRHGYDTIDYKVIDRRLGTNQDFKDVCDALHKNGIKVVLDGVFNHVGRDNVQFMDVRRNKGGSRYKDWFCGLNFGGNSAYNDGFWYEGWNNCYDLVKLNLHNGEVVDYLLSAIKYWIEEWDIDGIRFDAADCLTDDFIKRVHNFTRGMKPDFWLMGEIIHGNYAHWANPEMFDCVTNYQCYKGIYSSHNDRNYFEIAHSIEYQLGQYGQIYMYNFLDNHDVPRLASVLRNPDHIECCYTMMYMMYGVPSVYYGSEFGIKGVKGQGEDADLPLRPCIELDMPEQNEKLLKHISALGAIRMSIPTVQTGSYAKMELKNQTFLFKREKDGDIVYIALNISDGDYTFRFNTKYSKLADRLSGRQFTVNNGNAEVTVPKNCSMILVDSELTPVKEEAPAEAPKEEPKLTEAAPEKPAEAAPTAEEVKTACVTPAADKGNGVKSLGVPDGRTPVIGGHYKHFKGGNYVLLNVAKDHEVCTPIAVYMSLDGKPDVWARPLDMFLEDVDDHGVRKPRFEFIAD
;
A
#
# COMPACT_ATOMS: atom_id res chain seq x y z
N MET A 1 21.62 10.75 -13.53
CA MET A 1 20.99 11.92 -12.86
C MET A 1 20.06 11.38 -11.80
N SER A 2 19.95 12.01 -10.63
CA SER A 2 18.98 11.56 -9.61
C SER A 2 17.55 11.79 -10.13
N HIS A 3 16.70 10.78 -9.99
CA HIS A 3 15.30 10.88 -10.37
C HIS A 3 14.56 11.80 -9.37
N TRP A 4 13.59 12.61 -9.82
CA TRP A 4 12.86 13.55 -8.95
C TRP A 4 12.18 12.85 -7.77
N ILE A 5 11.72 11.61 -7.96
CA ILE A 5 11.05 10.79 -6.93
C ILE A 5 11.92 10.52 -5.69
N GLU A 6 13.24 10.49 -5.85
CA GLU A 6 14.18 10.26 -4.74
C GLU A 6 14.05 11.33 -3.65
N LYS A 7 13.63 12.55 -4.04
CA LYS A 7 13.43 13.70 -3.16
C LYS A 7 11.97 13.90 -2.76
N SER A 8 11.11 12.91 -3.01
CA SER A 8 9.68 13.09 -2.88
C SER A 8 9.10 12.48 -1.62
N ASN A 9 7.99 13.09 -1.19
CA ASN A 9 7.04 12.57 -0.22
C ASN A 9 5.70 12.45 -0.95
N VAL A 10 5.12 11.25 -0.97
CA VAL A 10 3.92 10.94 -1.75
C VAL A 10 2.68 11.00 -0.85
N TYR A 11 1.63 11.64 -1.32
CA TYR A 11 0.29 11.56 -0.75
C TYR A 11 -0.59 10.72 -1.67
N HIS A 12 -1.08 9.61 -1.15
CA HIS A 12 -1.88 8.65 -1.90
C HIS A 12 -3.37 8.91 -1.67
N ILE A 13 -4.12 9.21 -2.72
CA ILE A 13 -5.57 9.45 -2.69
C ILE A 13 -6.30 8.33 -3.44
N TYR A 14 -7.27 7.68 -2.79
CA TYR A 14 -8.27 6.87 -3.48
C TYR A 14 -9.49 7.77 -3.80
N PRO A 15 -9.64 8.22 -5.07
CA PRO A 15 -10.47 9.40 -5.37
C PRO A 15 -11.96 9.18 -5.15
N LEU A 16 -12.52 8.02 -5.48
CA LEU A 16 -13.96 7.75 -5.30
C LEU A 16 -14.37 7.85 -3.82
N GLY A 17 -13.56 7.28 -2.92
CA GLY A 17 -13.79 7.39 -1.48
C GLY A 17 -13.55 8.80 -0.97
N PHE A 18 -12.36 9.36 -1.25
CA PHE A 18 -11.96 10.70 -0.82
C PHE A 18 -13.01 11.77 -1.18
N CYS A 19 -13.59 11.69 -2.37
CA CYS A 19 -14.58 12.61 -2.88
C CYS A 19 -16.03 12.28 -2.46
N GLY A 20 -16.27 11.21 -1.68
CA GLY A 20 -17.59 10.81 -1.23
C GLY A 20 -18.53 10.42 -2.38
N CYS A 21 -17.99 9.71 -3.37
CA CYS A 21 -18.77 9.27 -4.52
C CYS A 21 -19.74 8.15 -4.17
N GLU A 22 -20.78 8.00 -4.98
CA GLU A 22 -21.69 6.85 -4.94
C GLU A 22 -20.91 5.54 -5.17
N LYS A 23 -21.40 4.43 -4.60
CA LYS A 23 -20.73 3.12 -4.69
C LYS A 23 -20.66 2.59 -6.11
N THR A 24 -21.72 2.81 -6.88
CA THR A 24 -21.81 2.35 -8.27
C THR A 24 -22.13 3.51 -9.21
N ARG A 25 -21.73 3.34 -10.46
CA ARG A 25 -22.08 4.25 -11.55
C ARG A 25 -23.61 4.35 -11.75
N ALA A 26 -24.32 3.25 -11.52
CA ALA A 26 -25.79 3.22 -11.67
C ALA A 26 -26.52 4.08 -10.63
N GLU A 27 -25.92 4.30 -9.46
CA GLU A 27 -26.44 5.16 -8.40
C GLU A 27 -26.14 6.65 -8.64
N SER A 28 -25.17 6.95 -9.49
CA SER A 28 -24.76 8.33 -9.78
C SER A 28 -25.69 9.02 -10.79
N ALA A 29 -25.68 10.35 -10.76
CA ALA A 29 -26.34 11.16 -11.78
C ALA A 29 -25.71 10.90 -13.17
N GLU A 30 -26.51 11.03 -14.24
CA GLU A 30 -25.99 10.95 -15.61
C GLU A 30 -25.04 12.10 -15.93
N THR A 31 -25.31 13.29 -15.37
CA THR A 31 -24.45 14.46 -15.52
C THR A 31 -23.29 14.37 -14.56
N PRO A 32 -22.03 14.52 -15.03
CA PRO A 32 -20.85 14.51 -14.17
C PRO A 32 -20.91 15.56 -13.06
N VAL A 33 -20.46 15.18 -11.85
CA VAL A 33 -20.40 16.06 -10.67
C VAL A 33 -18.93 16.34 -10.37
N PRO A 34 -18.44 17.59 -10.34
CA PRO A 34 -17.01 17.94 -10.29
C PRO A 34 -16.40 17.75 -8.90
N ARG A 35 -16.62 16.59 -8.26
CA ARG A 35 -16.14 16.29 -6.91
C ARG A 35 -14.61 16.22 -6.80
N ILE A 36 -13.92 15.83 -7.89
CA ILE A 36 -12.45 15.73 -7.89
C ILE A 36 -11.78 17.08 -7.61
N ARG A 37 -12.47 18.21 -7.88
CA ARG A 37 -11.98 19.57 -7.59
C ARG A 37 -11.72 19.81 -6.10
N LYS A 38 -12.28 18.99 -5.21
CA LYS A 38 -11.96 18.95 -3.77
C LYS A 38 -10.46 18.88 -3.51
N VAL A 39 -9.69 18.20 -4.37
CA VAL A 39 -8.23 18.11 -4.24
C VAL A 39 -7.56 19.48 -4.30
N ILE A 40 -8.13 20.45 -5.02
CA ILE A 40 -7.59 21.82 -5.11
C ILE A 40 -7.63 22.48 -3.73
N ASP A 41 -8.69 22.28 -2.98
CA ASP A 41 -8.86 22.83 -1.63
C ASP A 41 -7.89 22.19 -0.61
N TRP A 42 -7.36 21.01 -0.93
CA TRP A 42 -6.36 20.30 -0.11
C TRP A 42 -4.92 20.71 -0.39
N ILE A 43 -4.64 21.50 -1.45
CA ILE A 43 -3.27 21.90 -1.81
C ILE A 43 -2.53 22.61 -0.65
N PRO A 44 -3.15 23.53 0.11
CA PRO A 44 -2.49 24.14 1.27
C PRO A 44 -2.04 23.09 2.31
N HIS A 45 -2.90 22.13 2.64
CA HIS A 45 -2.57 21.03 3.54
C HIS A 45 -1.42 20.18 3.01
N LEU A 46 -1.45 19.78 1.74
CA LEU A 46 -0.37 19.01 1.12
C LEU A 46 0.99 19.72 1.22
N LYS A 47 1.01 21.03 1.03
CA LYS A 47 2.23 21.85 1.16
C LYS A 47 2.71 21.95 2.60
N GLU A 48 1.82 22.18 3.56
CA GLU A 48 2.13 22.21 5.00
C GLU A 48 2.71 20.90 5.48
N MET A 49 2.20 19.77 4.95
CA MET A 49 2.68 18.44 5.24
C MET A 49 3.94 18.04 4.46
N ASN A 50 4.46 18.92 3.58
CA ASN A 50 5.61 18.69 2.73
C ASN A 50 5.42 17.54 1.71
N PHE A 51 4.19 17.31 1.25
CA PHE A 51 3.92 16.42 0.13
C PHE A 51 4.14 17.17 -1.19
N ASN A 52 4.93 16.58 -2.08
CA ASN A 52 5.23 17.13 -3.40
C ASN A 52 4.87 16.18 -4.54
N VAL A 53 4.16 15.11 -4.24
CA VAL A 53 3.56 14.17 -5.20
C VAL A 53 2.19 13.76 -4.71
N VAL A 54 1.19 13.80 -5.58
CA VAL A 54 -0.10 13.14 -5.38
C VAL A 54 -0.15 11.91 -6.28
N TYR A 55 -0.33 10.74 -5.68
CA TYR A 55 -0.68 9.52 -6.37
C TYR A 55 -2.19 9.29 -6.23
N PHE A 56 -2.89 9.31 -7.37
CA PHE A 56 -4.29 8.98 -7.45
C PHE A 56 -4.47 7.49 -7.75
N GLY A 57 -5.27 6.79 -6.93
CA GLY A 57 -5.90 5.55 -7.33
C GLY A 57 -6.77 5.76 -8.58
N PRO A 58 -7.50 4.75 -9.08
CA PRO A 58 -8.20 4.84 -10.36
C PRO A 58 -9.14 6.03 -10.45
N VAL A 59 -9.01 6.83 -11.52
CA VAL A 59 -9.84 8.01 -11.81
C VAL A 59 -10.75 7.83 -13.01
N PHE A 60 -10.61 6.72 -13.74
CA PHE A 60 -11.29 6.49 -15.01
C PHE A 60 -12.71 5.97 -14.84
N GLU A 61 -13.55 6.20 -15.86
CA GLU A 61 -14.92 5.72 -15.88
C GLU A 61 -14.96 4.23 -15.56
N SER A 62 -15.73 3.86 -14.54
CA SER A 62 -15.82 2.52 -13.97
C SER A 62 -17.23 2.18 -13.52
N VAL A 63 -17.51 0.90 -13.29
CA VAL A 63 -18.84 0.47 -12.82
C VAL A 63 -18.98 0.68 -11.30
N ARG A 64 -17.93 0.33 -10.52
CA ARG A 64 -17.96 0.34 -9.05
C ARG A 64 -16.75 1.02 -8.41
N HIS A 65 -15.64 0.30 -8.34
CA HIS A 65 -14.50 0.64 -7.47
C HIS A 65 -13.31 1.26 -8.22
N GLY A 66 -13.45 1.59 -9.49
CA GLY A 66 -12.38 2.20 -10.27
C GLY A 66 -11.45 1.19 -10.97
N TYR A 67 -11.22 0.02 -10.37
CA TYR A 67 -10.41 -1.03 -10.98
C TYR A 67 -11.16 -1.81 -12.08
N ASP A 68 -12.45 -1.68 -12.16
CA ASP A 68 -13.33 -2.20 -13.21
C ASP A 68 -13.53 -1.17 -14.35
N THR A 69 -12.43 -0.72 -14.94
CA THR A 69 -12.34 0.35 -15.93
C THR A 69 -13.22 0.09 -17.15
N ILE A 70 -14.01 1.09 -17.53
CA ILE A 70 -14.84 1.10 -18.76
C ILE A 70 -14.08 1.78 -19.90
N ASP A 71 -13.54 2.98 -19.65
CA ASP A 71 -12.83 3.78 -20.64
C ASP A 71 -11.64 4.50 -19.98
N TYR A 72 -10.44 4.28 -20.49
CA TYR A 72 -9.20 4.87 -19.99
C TYR A 72 -9.00 6.36 -20.32
N LYS A 73 -9.84 6.94 -21.18
CA LYS A 73 -9.71 8.34 -21.62
C LYS A 73 -10.82 9.24 -21.08
N VAL A 74 -11.71 8.68 -20.27
CA VAL A 74 -12.83 9.40 -19.67
C VAL A 74 -12.71 9.31 -18.16
N ILE A 75 -12.74 10.46 -17.50
CA ILE A 75 -12.80 10.53 -16.03
C ILE A 75 -14.17 10.03 -15.56
N ASP A 76 -14.16 9.28 -14.46
CA ASP A 76 -15.39 8.74 -13.86
C ASP A 76 -16.38 9.90 -13.58
N ARG A 77 -17.60 9.77 -14.09
CA ARG A 77 -18.64 10.82 -13.95
C ARG A 77 -18.95 11.18 -12.51
N ARG A 78 -18.71 10.27 -11.57
CA ARG A 78 -18.85 10.51 -10.14
C ARG A 78 -17.81 11.48 -9.61
N LEU A 79 -16.65 11.57 -10.27
CA LEU A 79 -15.54 12.47 -9.96
C LEU A 79 -15.65 13.81 -10.71
N GLY A 80 -16.15 13.79 -11.95
CA GLY A 80 -16.27 14.99 -12.78
C GLY A 80 -16.06 14.73 -14.26
N THR A 81 -15.58 15.74 -14.95
CA THR A 81 -15.20 15.70 -16.37
C THR A 81 -13.69 15.63 -16.54
N ASN A 82 -13.25 15.32 -17.77
CA ASN A 82 -11.83 15.41 -18.14
C ASN A 82 -11.25 16.81 -17.89
N GLN A 83 -12.08 17.88 -18.07
CA GLN A 83 -11.64 19.24 -17.79
C GLN A 83 -11.49 19.50 -16.29
N ASP A 84 -12.40 18.98 -15.44
CA ASP A 84 -12.24 19.11 -13.98
C ASP A 84 -10.96 18.44 -13.48
N PHE A 85 -10.62 17.28 -14.04
CA PHE A 85 -9.38 16.60 -13.68
C PHE A 85 -8.14 17.34 -14.21
N LYS A 86 -8.21 17.89 -15.43
CA LYS A 86 -7.15 18.75 -15.95
C LYS A 86 -6.90 19.96 -15.04
N ASP A 87 -7.96 20.63 -14.60
CA ASP A 87 -7.87 21.77 -13.69
C ASP A 87 -7.19 21.39 -12.37
N VAL A 88 -7.43 20.17 -11.85
CA VAL A 88 -6.75 19.62 -10.67
C VAL A 88 -5.26 19.41 -10.95
N CYS A 89 -4.89 18.77 -12.05
CA CYS A 89 -3.48 18.57 -12.43
C CYS A 89 -2.74 19.92 -12.58
N ASP A 90 -3.35 20.86 -13.30
CA ASP A 90 -2.78 22.20 -13.50
C ASP A 90 -2.58 22.95 -12.16
N ALA A 91 -3.53 22.80 -11.22
CA ALA A 91 -3.44 23.41 -9.89
C ALA A 91 -2.33 22.76 -9.04
N LEU A 92 -2.20 21.42 -9.08
CA LEU A 92 -1.13 20.69 -8.39
C LEU A 92 0.24 21.11 -8.94
N HIS A 93 0.43 21.09 -10.26
CA HIS A 93 1.69 21.49 -10.92
C HIS A 93 2.07 22.93 -10.62
N LYS A 94 1.10 23.86 -10.66
CA LYS A 94 1.32 25.27 -10.28
C LYS A 94 1.86 25.42 -8.86
N ASN A 95 1.57 24.47 -7.98
CA ASN A 95 2.06 24.43 -6.60
C ASN A 95 3.29 23.53 -6.41
N GLY A 96 3.92 23.06 -7.48
CA GLY A 96 5.12 22.21 -7.45
C GLY A 96 4.85 20.77 -7.02
N ILE A 97 3.59 20.30 -7.12
CA ILE A 97 3.17 18.96 -6.76
C ILE A 97 2.99 18.14 -8.04
N LYS A 98 3.69 17.02 -8.14
CA LYS A 98 3.62 16.10 -9.27
C LYS A 98 2.43 15.16 -9.18
N VAL A 99 1.98 14.67 -10.33
CA VAL A 99 0.78 13.83 -10.47
C VAL A 99 1.14 12.44 -10.98
N VAL A 100 0.73 11.41 -10.24
CA VAL A 100 0.87 10.00 -10.59
C VAL A 100 -0.51 9.36 -10.65
N LEU A 101 -0.79 8.59 -11.71
CA LEU A 101 -2.06 7.87 -11.89
C LEU A 101 -1.93 6.37 -11.68
N ASP A 102 -3.05 5.74 -11.37
CA ASP A 102 -3.18 4.28 -11.35
C ASP A 102 -3.49 3.74 -12.76
N GLY A 103 -2.65 2.86 -13.25
CA GLY A 103 -2.79 2.18 -14.54
C GLY A 103 -3.27 0.74 -14.35
N VAL A 104 -4.56 0.51 -14.52
CA VAL A 104 -5.18 -0.81 -14.44
C VAL A 104 -5.10 -1.48 -15.80
N PHE A 105 -3.99 -2.17 -16.12
CA PHE A 105 -3.73 -2.70 -17.47
C PHE A 105 -3.90 -4.22 -17.58
N ASN A 106 -4.03 -4.93 -16.47
CA ASN A 106 -4.23 -6.38 -16.50
C ASN A 106 -5.66 -6.76 -16.92
N HIS A 107 -6.65 -5.95 -16.59
CA HIS A 107 -8.06 -6.25 -16.79
C HIS A 107 -8.89 -4.98 -17.02
N VAL A 108 -10.14 -5.17 -17.43
CA VAL A 108 -11.15 -4.12 -17.59
C VAL A 108 -12.48 -4.56 -16.98
N GLY A 109 -13.37 -3.62 -16.72
CA GLY A 109 -14.74 -3.91 -16.31
C GLY A 109 -15.56 -4.56 -17.43
N ARG A 110 -16.63 -5.25 -17.04
CA ARG A 110 -17.55 -5.93 -17.99
C ARG A 110 -18.28 -4.97 -18.94
N ASP A 111 -18.40 -3.70 -18.58
CA ASP A 111 -19.02 -2.66 -19.41
C ASP A 111 -17.99 -1.93 -20.30
N ASN A 112 -16.73 -2.37 -20.33
CA ASN A 112 -15.77 -1.91 -21.32
C ASN A 112 -16.30 -2.09 -22.74
N VAL A 113 -16.15 -1.06 -23.59
CA VAL A 113 -16.79 -0.99 -24.91
C VAL A 113 -16.43 -2.20 -25.78
N GLN A 114 -15.17 -2.62 -25.76
CA GLN A 114 -14.66 -3.74 -26.56
C GLN A 114 -15.21 -5.08 -26.02
N PHE A 115 -15.30 -5.24 -24.70
CA PHE A 115 -15.89 -6.44 -24.12
C PHE A 115 -17.40 -6.51 -24.32
N MET A 116 -18.10 -5.38 -24.29
CA MET A 116 -19.52 -5.30 -24.63
C MET A 116 -19.78 -5.73 -26.08
N ASP A 117 -18.89 -5.43 -27.01
CA ASP A 117 -18.98 -5.94 -28.39
C ASP A 117 -18.84 -7.47 -28.44
N VAL A 118 -17.88 -8.05 -27.68
CA VAL A 118 -17.75 -9.51 -27.55
C VAL A 118 -19.00 -10.13 -26.95
N ARG A 119 -19.58 -9.53 -25.93
CA ARG A 119 -20.83 -10.02 -25.32
C ARG A 119 -22.00 -10.05 -26.30
N ARG A 120 -22.10 -9.07 -27.23
CA ARG A 120 -23.14 -8.97 -28.26
C ARG A 120 -22.88 -9.91 -29.43
N ASN A 121 -21.68 -9.86 -30.01
CA ASN A 121 -21.33 -10.46 -31.29
C ASN A 121 -20.63 -11.82 -31.16
N LYS A 122 -20.26 -12.24 -29.92
CA LYS A 122 -19.59 -13.52 -29.61
C LYS A 122 -18.36 -13.74 -30.50
N GLY A 123 -18.27 -14.91 -31.16
CA GLY A 123 -17.19 -15.25 -32.07
C GLY A 123 -17.10 -14.38 -33.34
N GLY A 124 -18.13 -13.58 -33.63
CA GLY A 124 -18.14 -12.58 -34.70
C GLY A 124 -17.56 -11.23 -34.32
N SER A 125 -17.23 -11.00 -33.04
CA SER A 125 -16.62 -9.75 -32.60
C SER A 125 -15.19 -9.60 -33.13
N ARG A 126 -14.84 -8.37 -33.58
CA ARG A 126 -13.46 -8.05 -33.97
C ARG A 126 -12.52 -8.02 -32.75
N TYR A 127 -13.06 -7.91 -31.56
CA TYR A 127 -12.31 -7.83 -30.29
C TYR A 127 -12.18 -9.18 -29.55
N LYS A 128 -12.56 -10.29 -30.19
CA LYS A 128 -12.49 -11.64 -29.58
C LYS A 128 -11.09 -12.03 -29.12
N ASP A 129 -10.05 -11.51 -29.77
CA ASP A 129 -8.65 -11.84 -29.46
C ASP A 129 -8.03 -10.83 -28.46
N TRP A 130 -8.82 -9.85 -27.98
CA TRP A 130 -8.40 -8.85 -26.99
C TRP A 130 -8.41 -9.36 -25.54
N PHE A 131 -9.15 -10.45 -25.27
CA PHE A 131 -9.37 -10.96 -23.92
C PHE A 131 -8.87 -12.40 -23.80
N CYS A 132 -8.33 -12.71 -22.61
CA CYS A 132 -7.80 -14.04 -22.32
C CYS A 132 -8.90 -15.08 -22.14
N GLY A 133 -8.62 -16.32 -22.55
CA GLY A 133 -9.43 -17.50 -22.25
C GLY A 133 -10.82 -17.56 -22.91
N LEU A 134 -11.12 -16.72 -23.91
CA LEU A 134 -12.44 -16.74 -24.56
C LEU A 134 -12.76 -18.11 -25.15
N ASN A 135 -13.88 -18.71 -24.69
CA ASN A 135 -14.38 -20.00 -25.17
C ASN A 135 -15.90 -19.93 -25.40
N PHE A 136 -16.29 -19.86 -26.65
CA PHE A 136 -17.68 -19.76 -27.09
C PHE A 136 -18.47 -21.08 -26.97
N GLY A 137 -17.84 -22.17 -26.58
CA GLY A 137 -18.50 -23.44 -26.20
C GLY A 137 -18.75 -23.59 -24.71
N GLY A 138 -18.32 -22.62 -23.88
CA GLY A 138 -18.49 -22.57 -22.44
C GLY A 138 -19.53 -21.56 -21.97
N ASN A 139 -19.55 -21.28 -20.66
CA ASN A 139 -20.39 -20.25 -20.08
C ASN A 139 -19.68 -19.59 -18.89
N SER A 140 -19.94 -18.31 -18.65
CA SER A 140 -19.42 -17.56 -17.52
C SER A 140 -20.37 -17.63 -16.32
N ALA A 141 -19.89 -17.18 -15.15
CA ALA A 141 -20.73 -17.00 -13.95
C ALA A 141 -21.88 -16.01 -14.19
N TYR A 142 -21.78 -15.13 -15.18
CA TYR A 142 -22.81 -14.17 -15.59
C TYR A 142 -23.75 -14.68 -16.68
N ASN A 143 -23.67 -15.97 -17.02
CA ASN A 143 -24.51 -16.59 -18.04
C ASN A 143 -24.38 -15.92 -19.43
N ASP A 144 -23.19 -15.51 -19.82
CA ASP A 144 -22.93 -14.80 -21.08
C ASP A 144 -23.03 -15.72 -22.33
N GLY A 145 -23.12 -17.05 -22.17
CA GLY A 145 -23.07 -18.03 -23.26
C GLY A 145 -21.67 -18.21 -23.86
N PHE A 146 -20.63 -17.80 -23.14
CA PHE A 146 -19.22 -18.08 -23.38
C PHE A 146 -18.43 -17.93 -22.07
N TRP A 147 -17.25 -18.55 -21.98
CA TRP A 147 -16.33 -18.41 -20.87
C TRP A 147 -15.19 -17.46 -21.23
N TYR A 148 -14.62 -16.80 -20.24
CA TYR A 148 -13.45 -15.93 -20.34
C TYR A 148 -12.65 -15.95 -19.02
N GLU A 149 -11.39 -15.53 -19.07
CA GLU A 149 -10.54 -15.41 -17.89
C GLU A 149 -10.81 -14.06 -17.20
N GLY A 150 -11.10 -14.13 -15.88
CA GLY A 150 -11.14 -12.96 -15.00
C GLY A 150 -9.87 -12.88 -14.15
N TRP A 151 -9.52 -11.67 -13.67
CA TRP A 151 -8.42 -11.53 -12.73
C TRP A 151 -8.75 -12.26 -11.42
N ASN A 152 -7.87 -13.17 -11.02
CA ASN A 152 -7.99 -13.94 -9.77
C ASN A 152 -9.40 -14.57 -9.55
N ASN A 153 -10.01 -15.08 -10.62
CA ASN A 153 -11.39 -15.61 -10.68
C ASN A 153 -12.50 -14.56 -10.40
N CYS A 154 -12.18 -13.27 -10.35
CA CYS A 154 -13.17 -12.21 -10.36
C CYS A 154 -13.61 -11.94 -11.80
N TYR A 155 -14.80 -12.44 -12.17
CA TYR A 155 -15.28 -12.37 -13.57
C TYR A 155 -15.82 -10.99 -13.97
N ASP A 156 -16.02 -10.07 -13.07
CA ASP A 156 -16.26 -8.65 -13.32
C ASP A 156 -15.00 -7.88 -13.75
N LEU A 157 -13.82 -8.49 -13.55
CA LEU A 157 -12.50 -7.97 -13.97
C LEU A 157 -11.96 -8.81 -15.11
N VAL A 158 -12.35 -8.46 -16.34
CA VAL A 158 -12.08 -9.24 -17.56
C VAL A 158 -10.63 -9.07 -18.00
N LYS A 159 -9.87 -10.17 -18.02
CA LYS A 159 -8.43 -10.13 -18.28
C LYS A 159 -8.12 -9.79 -19.73
N LEU A 160 -7.27 -8.78 -19.94
CA LEU A 160 -6.78 -8.36 -21.26
C LEU A 160 -5.67 -9.28 -21.77
N ASN A 161 -5.65 -9.49 -23.07
CA ASN A 161 -4.58 -10.23 -23.76
C ASN A 161 -3.43 -9.28 -24.14
N LEU A 162 -2.47 -9.09 -23.23
CA LEU A 162 -1.30 -8.22 -23.45
C LEU A 162 -0.29 -8.75 -24.49
N HIS A 163 -0.49 -9.95 -25.05
CA HIS A 163 0.24 -10.43 -26.21
C HIS A 163 -0.36 -9.93 -27.53
N ASN A 164 -1.58 -9.38 -27.51
CA ASN A 164 -2.22 -8.79 -28.68
C ASN A 164 -1.72 -7.35 -28.91
N GLY A 165 -1.10 -7.09 -30.06
CA GLY A 165 -0.56 -5.77 -30.39
C GLY A 165 -1.61 -4.66 -30.41
N GLU A 166 -2.86 -4.92 -30.85
CA GLU A 166 -3.94 -3.93 -30.84
C GLU A 166 -4.33 -3.52 -29.40
N VAL A 167 -4.31 -4.47 -28.45
CA VAL A 167 -4.55 -4.18 -27.03
C VAL A 167 -3.45 -3.28 -26.48
N VAL A 168 -2.20 -3.63 -26.75
CA VAL A 168 -1.06 -2.83 -26.28
C VAL A 168 -1.08 -1.43 -26.88
N ASP A 169 -1.35 -1.30 -28.17
CA ASP A 169 -1.43 0.01 -28.84
C ASP A 169 -2.60 0.85 -28.32
N TYR A 170 -3.73 0.22 -27.99
CA TYR A 170 -4.85 0.89 -27.32
C TYR A 170 -4.45 1.45 -25.94
N LEU A 171 -3.79 0.65 -25.09
CA LEU A 171 -3.32 1.07 -23.79
C LEU A 171 -2.23 2.17 -23.88
N LEU A 172 -1.28 2.04 -24.81
CA LEU A 172 -0.29 3.10 -25.07
C LEU A 172 -0.94 4.40 -25.55
N SER A 173 -2.03 4.30 -26.33
CA SER A 173 -2.79 5.50 -26.75
C SER A 173 -3.51 6.19 -25.60
N ALA A 174 -3.91 5.44 -24.56
CA ALA A 174 -4.46 6.01 -23.34
C ALA A 174 -3.37 6.71 -22.53
N ILE A 175 -2.22 6.07 -22.31
CA ILE A 175 -1.06 6.66 -21.63
C ILE A 175 -0.60 7.94 -22.34
N LYS A 176 -0.54 7.91 -23.68
CA LYS A 176 -0.23 9.10 -24.48
C LYS A 176 -1.19 10.24 -24.16
N TYR A 177 -2.49 9.95 -24.17
CA TYR A 177 -3.53 10.93 -23.86
C TYR A 177 -3.34 11.53 -22.44
N TRP A 178 -3.05 10.72 -21.44
CA TRP A 178 -2.83 11.19 -20.07
C TRP A 178 -1.63 12.15 -19.95
N ILE A 179 -0.53 11.83 -20.67
CA ILE A 179 0.66 12.68 -20.70
C ILE A 179 0.40 13.99 -21.44
N GLU A 180 -0.26 13.93 -22.62
CA GLU A 180 -0.47 15.12 -23.47
C GLU A 180 -1.54 16.05 -22.93
N GLU A 181 -2.64 15.51 -22.35
CA GLU A 181 -3.78 16.32 -21.91
C GLU A 181 -3.71 16.73 -20.45
N TRP A 182 -3.17 15.88 -19.59
CA TRP A 182 -3.12 16.11 -18.14
C TRP A 182 -1.71 16.30 -17.60
N ASP A 183 -0.68 16.18 -18.44
CA ASP A 183 0.75 16.33 -18.11
C ASP A 183 1.22 15.46 -16.93
N ILE A 184 0.65 14.27 -16.75
CA ILE A 184 1.01 13.41 -15.61
C ILE A 184 2.51 13.09 -15.56
N ASP A 185 3.03 12.84 -14.37
CA ASP A 185 4.47 12.64 -14.11
C ASP A 185 4.85 11.18 -13.90
N GLY A 186 3.88 10.30 -13.75
CA GLY A 186 4.13 8.89 -13.54
C GLY A 186 2.88 8.03 -13.51
N ILE A 187 3.09 6.70 -13.46
CA ILE A 187 2.03 5.70 -13.38
C ILE A 187 2.43 4.64 -12.35
N ARG A 188 1.49 4.30 -11.46
CA ARG A 188 1.50 3.05 -10.69
C ARG A 188 0.75 2.00 -11.49
N PHE A 189 1.31 0.83 -11.66
CA PHE A 189 0.71 -0.31 -12.35
C PHE A 189 0.03 -1.22 -11.34
N ASP A 190 -1.28 -1.33 -11.46
CA ASP A 190 -2.10 -2.27 -10.71
C ASP A 190 -1.74 -3.71 -11.06
N ALA A 191 -1.72 -4.62 -10.05
CA ALA A 191 -1.42 -6.04 -10.21
C ALA A 191 -0.25 -6.29 -11.17
N ALA A 192 0.87 -5.58 -10.96
CA ALA A 192 1.97 -5.53 -11.92
C ALA A 192 2.69 -6.87 -12.12
N ASP A 193 2.60 -7.78 -11.15
CA ASP A 193 3.08 -9.16 -11.25
C ASP A 193 2.26 -10.04 -12.21
N CYS A 194 1.05 -9.60 -12.58
CA CYS A 194 0.19 -10.24 -13.57
C CYS A 194 0.43 -9.76 -15.01
N LEU A 195 1.25 -8.71 -15.20
CA LEU A 195 1.56 -8.13 -16.49
C LEU A 195 2.71 -8.88 -17.17
N THR A 196 2.77 -8.82 -18.51
CA THR A 196 3.90 -9.40 -19.25
C THR A 196 5.10 -8.44 -19.22
N ASP A 197 6.31 -8.99 -19.10
CA ASP A 197 7.56 -8.21 -19.16
C ASP A 197 7.64 -7.36 -20.43
N ASP A 198 7.24 -7.92 -21.57
CA ASP A 198 7.24 -7.22 -22.86
C ASP A 198 6.32 -5.99 -22.85
N PHE A 199 5.14 -6.09 -22.24
CA PHE A 199 4.25 -4.94 -22.09
C PHE A 199 4.89 -3.86 -21.20
N ILE A 200 5.42 -4.24 -20.05
CA ILE A 200 6.07 -3.29 -19.12
C ILE A 200 7.22 -2.57 -19.83
N LYS A 201 8.10 -3.31 -20.52
CA LYS A 201 9.22 -2.74 -21.30
C LYS A 201 8.76 -1.82 -22.42
N ARG A 202 7.67 -2.16 -23.11
CA ARG A 202 7.09 -1.30 -24.15
C ARG A 202 6.57 0.01 -23.55
N VAL A 203 5.87 -0.04 -22.42
CA VAL A 203 5.41 1.18 -21.72
C VAL A 203 6.60 2.00 -21.21
N HIS A 204 7.62 1.36 -20.62
CA HIS A 204 8.84 2.04 -20.19
C HIS A 204 9.47 2.85 -21.34
N ASN A 205 9.76 2.18 -22.45
CA ASN A 205 10.38 2.85 -23.61
C ASN A 205 9.51 3.95 -24.20
N PHE A 206 8.20 3.72 -24.28
CA PHE A 206 7.24 4.67 -24.81
C PHE A 206 7.17 5.94 -23.95
N THR A 207 7.02 5.81 -22.64
CA THR A 207 6.90 6.94 -21.70
C THR A 207 8.20 7.73 -21.60
N ARG A 208 9.36 7.05 -21.60
CA ARG A 208 10.69 7.71 -21.63
C ARG A 208 10.92 8.49 -22.91
N GLY A 209 10.38 8.03 -24.04
CA GLY A 209 10.41 8.76 -25.30
C GLY A 209 9.58 10.03 -25.30
N MET A 210 8.51 10.09 -24.50
CA MET A 210 7.66 11.27 -24.35
C MET A 210 8.14 12.23 -23.24
N LYS A 211 8.49 11.69 -22.07
CA LYS A 211 8.90 12.44 -20.86
C LYS A 211 10.06 11.68 -20.20
N PRO A 212 11.34 12.11 -20.41
CA PRO A 212 12.51 11.31 -20.00
C PRO A 212 12.58 10.97 -18.51
N ASP A 213 11.98 11.80 -17.65
CA ASP A 213 11.91 11.63 -16.20
C ASP A 213 10.56 11.08 -15.71
N PHE A 214 9.75 10.49 -16.60
CA PHE A 214 8.47 9.88 -16.26
C PHE A 214 8.67 8.70 -15.30
N TRP A 215 7.94 8.67 -14.19
CA TRP A 215 8.10 7.66 -13.15
C TRP A 215 7.18 6.46 -13.34
N LEU A 216 7.73 5.24 -13.23
CA LEU A 216 6.98 4.00 -13.30
C LEU A 216 7.12 3.19 -12.01
N MET A 217 6.01 2.88 -11.37
CA MET A 217 5.93 2.05 -10.17
C MET A 217 5.05 0.82 -10.41
N GLY A 218 5.55 -0.37 -10.07
CA GLY A 218 4.77 -1.61 -10.09
C GLY A 218 4.22 -1.96 -8.71
N GLU A 219 2.94 -2.33 -8.62
CA GLU A 219 2.44 -3.01 -7.44
C GLU A 219 2.90 -4.47 -7.46
N ILE A 220 3.80 -4.81 -6.56
CA ILE A 220 4.33 -6.15 -6.37
C ILE A 220 4.19 -6.52 -4.89
N ILE A 221 3.38 -7.53 -4.60
CA ILE A 221 3.14 -7.96 -3.22
C ILE A 221 4.26 -8.91 -2.78
N HIS A 222 4.63 -9.86 -3.63
CA HIS A 222 5.62 -10.90 -3.33
C HIS A 222 6.56 -11.15 -4.50
N GLY A 223 7.69 -11.79 -4.24
CA GLY A 223 8.62 -12.27 -5.26
C GLY A 223 9.96 -11.58 -5.26
N ASN A 224 10.68 -11.72 -6.36
CA ASN A 224 11.97 -11.07 -6.54
C ASN A 224 11.78 -9.64 -7.07
N TYR A 225 11.78 -8.67 -6.19
CA TYR A 225 11.56 -7.26 -6.55
C TYR A 225 12.53 -6.74 -7.63
N ALA A 226 13.77 -7.25 -7.68
CA ALA A 226 14.74 -6.86 -8.70
C ALA A 226 14.39 -7.37 -10.12
N HIS A 227 13.47 -8.35 -10.23
CA HIS A 227 12.95 -8.76 -11.53
C HIS A 227 12.18 -7.61 -12.20
N TRP A 228 11.40 -6.88 -11.43
CA TRP A 228 10.55 -5.79 -11.93
C TRP A 228 11.21 -4.41 -11.80
N ALA A 229 11.87 -4.13 -10.64
CA ALA A 229 12.54 -2.85 -10.41
C ALA A 229 13.95 -2.88 -11.01
N ASN A 230 14.05 -2.53 -12.29
CA ASN A 230 15.29 -2.52 -13.05
C ASN A 230 15.24 -1.45 -14.17
N PRO A 231 16.38 -1.11 -14.80
CA PRO A 231 16.45 -0.03 -15.79
C PRO A 231 15.60 -0.19 -17.07
N GLU A 232 15.04 -1.38 -17.32
CA GLU A 232 14.23 -1.66 -18.50
C GLU A 232 12.72 -1.69 -18.21
N MET A 233 12.33 -1.75 -16.93
CA MET A 233 10.94 -1.95 -16.49
C MET A 233 10.48 -0.83 -15.54
N PHE A 234 10.33 -1.12 -14.25
CA PHE A 234 9.89 -0.14 -13.26
C PHE A 234 11.07 0.53 -12.56
N ASP A 235 10.93 1.82 -12.26
CA ASP A 235 11.85 2.57 -11.41
C ASP A 235 11.75 2.13 -9.95
N CYS A 236 10.58 1.63 -9.56
CA CYS A 236 10.20 1.37 -8.18
C CYS A 236 9.13 0.28 -8.11
N VAL A 237 9.06 -0.43 -6.99
CA VAL A 237 7.96 -1.35 -6.65
C VAL A 237 7.49 -1.13 -5.22
N THR A 238 6.26 -1.57 -4.93
CA THR A 238 5.66 -1.47 -3.59
C THR A 238 6.38 -2.33 -2.56
N ASN A 239 6.60 -1.80 -1.35
CA ASN A 239 7.36 -2.47 -0.28
C ASN A 239 6.45 -3.15 0.74
N TYR A 240 5.68 -4.14 0.32
CA TYR A 240 4.80 -4.92 1.21
C TYR A 240 5.57 -5.66 2.32
N GLN A 241 6.80 -6.08 2.04
CA GLN A 241 7.63 -6.78 3.02
C GLN A 241 7.97 -5.87 4.21
N CYS A 242 8.44 -4.64 3.95
CA CYS A 242 8.72 -3.71 5.04
C CYS A 242 7.45 -3.10 5.65
N TYR A 243 6.37 -2.92 4.89
CA TYR A 243 5.04 -2.60 5.44
C TYR A 243 4.68 -3.55 6.57
N LYS A 244 4.71 -4.87 6.30
CA LYS A 244 4.46 -5.88 7.33
C LYS A 244 5.49 -5.81 8.45
N GLY A 245 6.77 -5.76 8.11
CA GLY A 245 7.86 -5.72 9.09
C GLY A 245 7.76 -4.55 10.07
N ILE A 246 7.29 -3.38 9.63
CA ILE A 246 7.14 -2.21 10.51
C ILE A 246 6.03 -2.45 11.54
N TYR A 247 4.79 -2.70 11.12
CA TYR A 247 3.70 -2.81 12.09
C TYR A 247 3.84 -4.04 12.99
N SER A 248 4.33 -5.18 12.47
CA SER A 248 4.52 -6.39 13.29
C SER A 248 5.66 -6.21 14.30
N SER A 249 6.77 -5.57 13.92
CA SER A 249 7.86 -5.25 14.85
C SER A 249 7.38 -4.41 16.04
N HIS A 250 6.50 -3.44 15.79
CA HIS A 250 5.95 -2.60 16.85
C HIS A 250 4.93 -3.36 17.71
N ASN A 251 4.10 -4.21 17.11
CA ASN A 251 3.11 -5.02 17.79
C ASN A 251 3.73 -6.11 18.69
N ASP A 252 4.79 -6.74 18.20
CA ASP A 252 5.48 -7.81 18.92
C ASP A 252 6.67 -7.27 19.75
N ARG A 253 6.85 -5.93 19.73
CA ARG A 253 7.93 -5.22 20.42
C ARG A 253 9.30 -5.83 20.08
N ASN A 254 9.53 -6.08 18.76
CA ASN A 254 10.68 -6.81 18.28
C ASN A 254 11.21 -6.24 16.95
N TYR A 255 12.13 -5.29 17.03
CA TYR A 255 12.76 -4.66 15.86
C TYR A 255 13.64 -5.58 15.01
N PHE A 256 13.92 -6.81 15.46
CA PHE A 256 14.70 -7.76 14.64
C PHE A 256 13.97 -8.10 13.34
N GLU A 257 12.64 -8.09 13.31
CA GLU A 257 11.86 -8.40 12.10
C GLU A 257 12.07 -7.35 11.00
N ILE A 258 11.85 -6.06 11.32
CA ILE A 258 12.06 -5.01 10.31
C ILE A 258 13.52 -4.85 9.92
N ALA A 259 14.45 -4.97 10.88
CA ALA A 259 15.88 -4.94 10.58
C ALA A 259 16.26 -6.07 9.62
N HIS A 260 15.75 -7.29 9.84
CA HIS A 260 15.95 -8.42 8.93
C HIS A 260 15.36 -8.15 7.54
N SER A 261 14.14 -7.60 7.46
CA SER A 261 13.51 -7.30 6.18
C SER A 261 14.33 -6.30 5.36
N ILE A 262 14.84 -5.23 5.99
CA ILE A 262 15.69 -4.25 5.32
C ILE A 262 17.01 -4.90 4.85
N GLU A 263 17.69 -5.64 5.73
CA GLU A 263 18.96 -6.29 5.41
C GLU A 263 18.81 -7.37 4.34
N TYR A 264 17.70 -8.13 4.37
CA TYR A 264 17.38 -9.09 3.34
C TYR A 264 17.20 -8.42 1.97
N GLN A 265 16.43 -7.33 1.89
CA GLN A 265 16.23 -6.59 0.65
C GLN A 265 17.56 -6.05 0.10
N LEU A 266 18.36 -5.42 0.95
CA LEU A 266 19.68 -4.90 0.54
C LEU A 266 20.63 -6.00 0.08
N GLY A 267 20.61 -7.16 0.73
CA GLY A 267 21.45 -8.32 0.39
C GLY A 267 21.03 -9.02 -0.89
N GLN A 268 19.70 -9.14 -1.14
CA GLN A 268 19.18 -9.86 -2.30
C GLN A 268 19.08 -8.98 -3.55
N TYR A 269 18.70 -7.73 -3.41
CA TYR A 269 18.34 -6.86 -4.53
C TYR A 269 19.28 -5.66 -4.69
N GLY A 270 20.19 -5.45 -3.75
CA GLY A 270 20.96 -4.21 -3.70
C GLY A 270 20.09 -3.00 -3.33
N GLN A 271 20.51 -1.82 -3.75
CA GLN A 271 19.76 -0.58 -3.47
C GLN A 271 18.74 -0.28 -4.57
N ILE A 272 17.74 -1.16 -4.77
CA ILE A 272 16.57 -0.78 -5.59
C ILE A 272 15.69 0.19 -4.81
N TYR A 273 15.10 1.14 -5.51
CA TYR A 273 14.21 2.10 -4.90
C TYR A 273 12.85 1.45 -4.61
N MET A 274 12.34 1.60 -3.39
CA MET A 274 11.10 0.97 -2.94
C MET A 274 10.07 2.04 -2.57
N TYR A 275 8.80 1.79 -2.89
CA TYR A 275 7.69 2.62 -2.44
C TYR A 275 7.22 2.14 -1.07
N ASN A 276 7.55 2.92 -0.04
CA ASN A 276 7.27 2.61 1.36
C ASN A 276 5.94 3.20 1.81
N PHE A 277 5.13 2.40 2.49
CA PHE A 277 3.84 2.80 3.02
C PHE A 277 3.54 2.07 4.34
N LEU A 278 2.59 2.58 5.13
CA LEU A 278 2.14 1.96 6.38
C LEU A 278 0.69 1.50 6.30
N ASP A 279 -0.04 1.97 5.32
CA ASP A 279 -1.38 1.55 4.91
C ASP A 279 -1.68 2.07 3.50
N ASN A 280 -2.73 1.50 2.89
CA ASN A 280 -3.23 1.93 1.60
C ASN A 280 -4.74 1.60 1.48
N HIS A 281 -5.29 1.68 0.27
CA HIS A 281 -6.70 1.42 0.01
C HIS A 281 -7.11 -0.06 0.07
N ASP A 282 -6.15 -1.00 0.20
CA ASP A 282 -6.35 -2.45 0.21
C ASP A 282 -5.96 -3.13 1.53
N VAL A 283 -5.27 -2.42 2.40
CA VAL A 283 -4.86 -2.96 3.71
C VAL A 283 -5.39 -2.10 4.86
N PRO A 284 -5.60 -2.68 6.06
CA PRO A 284 -6.09 -1.94 7.20
C PRO A 284 -5.23 -0.73 7.55
N ARG A 285 -5.88 0.34 8.04
CA ARG A 285 -5.19 1.54 8.52
C ARG A 285 -4.23 1.22 9.64
N LEU A 286 -3.03 1.83 9.64
CA LEU A 286 -2.01 1.61 10.68
C LEU A 286 -2.58 1.81 12.09
N ALA A 287 -3.36 2.87 12.31
CA ALA A 287 -4.01 3.17 13.59
C ALA A 287 -4.98 2.08 14.06
N SER A 288 -5.43 1.19 13.17
CA SER A 288 -6.29 0.04 13.51
C SER A 288 -5.50 -1.22 13.82
N VAL A 289 -4.31 -1.40 13.25
CA VAL A 289 -3.52 -2.63 13.42
C VAL A 289 -2.51 -2.54 14.57
N LEU A 290 -2.15 -1.33 15.00
CA LEU A 290 -1.24 -1.14 16.14
C LEU A 290 -1.91 -1.51 17.47
N ARG A 291 -1.30 -2.45 18.21
CA ARG A 291 -1.73 -2.82 19.57
C ARG A 291 -1.45 -1.71 20.57
N ASN A 292 -0.32 -1.01 20.40
CA ASN A 292 0.00 0.18 21.21
C ASN A 292 -0.03 1.43 20.29
N PRO A 293 -1.03 2.30 20.43
CA PRO A 293 -1.15 3.51 19.60
C PRO A 293 0.00 4.49 19.78
N ASP A 294 0.71 4.47 20.92
CA ASP A 294 1.86 5.34 21.18
C ASP A 294 3.05 5.04 20.26
N HIS A 295 3.06 3.88 19.58
CA HIS A 295 4.12 3.52 18.66
C HIS A 295 3.96 4.14 17.26
N ILE A 296 2.83 4.81 16.97
CA ILE A 296 2.50 5.28 15.63
C ILE A 296 3.56 6.24 15.06
N GLU A 297 4.08 7.16 15.87
CA GLU A 297 5.15 8.09 15.47
C GLU A 297 6.45 7.35 15.12
N CYS A 298 6.80 6.31 15.88
CA CYS A 298 7.98 5.49 15.59
C CYS A 298 7.81 4.72 14.26
N CYS A 299 6.59 4.25 13.93
CA CYS A 299 6.31 3.62 12.64
C CYS A 299 6.56 4.59 11.48
N TYR A 300 6.04 5.82 11.57
CA TYR A 300 6.27 6.85 10.54
C TYR A 300 7.73 7.25 10.44
N THR A 301 8.44 7.41 11.58
CA THR A 301 9.88 7.67 11.57
C THR A 301 10.64 6.56 10.84
N MET A 302 10.32 5.28 11.12
CA MET A 302 10.93 4.15 10.43
C MET A 302 10.68 4.24 8.92
N MET A 303 9.43 4.42 8.48
CA MET A 303 9.06 4.50 7.06
C MET A 303 9.78 5.64 6.32
N TYR A 304 9.84 6.83 6.92
CA TYR A 304 10.47 7.99 6.28
C TYR A 304 11.99 7.91 6.24
N MET A 305 12.62 7.27 7.24
CA MET A 305 14.08 7.25 7.41
C MET A 305 14.73 6.01 6.79
N MET A 306 13.99 4.96 6.51
CA MET A 306 14.51 3.83 5.75
C MET A 306 14.72 4.22 4.27
N TYR A 307 15.36 3.34 3.51
CA TYR A 307 15.61 3.55 2.09
C TYR A 307 14.32 3.44 1.27
N GLY A 308 14.14 4.31 0.29
CA GLY A 308 12.97 4.34 -0.59
C GLY A 308 12.16 5.64 -0.54
N VAL A 309 10.97 5.62 -1.12
CA VAL A 309 10.03 6.76 -1.21
C VAL A 309 8.92 6.57 -0.19
N PRO A 310 8.76 7.45 0.80
CA PRO A 310 7.66 7.36 1.75
C PRO A 310 6.35 7.84 1.10
N SER A 311 5.28 7.14 1.44
CA SER A 311 3.92 7.49 1.06
C SER A 311 2.98 7.46 2.26
N VAL A 312 2.12 8.45 2.35
CA VAL A 312 1.04 8.54 3.32
C VAL A 312 -0.29 8.43 2.58
N TYR A 313 -1.11 7.47 3.00
CA TYR A 313 -2.45 7.31 2.45
C TYR A 313 -3.39 8.32 3.10
N TYR A 314 -4.24 8.97 2.31
CA TYR A 314 -5.08 10.08 2.75
C TYR A 314 -5.85 9.77 4.04
N GLY A 315 -5.80 10.69 4.98
CA GLY A 315 -6.42 10.57 6.30
C GLY A 315 -5.58 9.83 7.34
N SER A 316 -4.53 9.09 6.96
CA SER A 316 -3.66 8.39 7.91
C SER A 316 -2.81 9.36 8.73
N GLU A 317 -2.52 10.55 8.19
CA GLU A 317 -1.88 11.64 8.93
C GLU A 317 -2.73 12.18 10.09
N PHE A 318 -4.05 12.03 10.01
CA PHE A 318 -4.97 12.36 11.10
C PHE A 318 -5.15 11.20 12.10
N GLY A 319 -4.59 10.03 11.81
CA GLY A 319 -4.72 8.83 12.64
C GLY A 319 -6.07 8.13 12.53
N ILE A 320 -6.78 8.29 11.38
CA ILE A 320 -8.08 7.64 11.18
C ILE A 320 -7.94 6.12 11.19
N LYS A 321 -8.99 5.45 11.65
CA LYS A 321 -9.07 4.00 11.72
C LYS A 321 -9.88 3.43 10.56
N GLY A 322 -9.60 2.19 10.19
CA GLY A 322 -10.33 1.42 9.20
C GLY A 322 -9.78 0.01 9.11
N VAL A 323 -10.66 -0.97 9.04
CA VAL A 323 -10.36 -2.38 8.79
C VAL A 323 -11.26 -2.88 7.69
N LYS A 324 -10.83 -3.90 6.96
CA LYS A 324 -11.68 -4.51 5.93
C LYS A 324 -12.96 -5.05 6.54
N GLY A 325 -14.07 -4.78 5.87
CA GLY A 325 -15.36 -5.41 6.15
C GLY A 325 -15.48 -6.81 5.56
N GLN A 326 -16.70 -7.21 5.21
CA GLN A 326 -17.00 -8.49 4.56
C GLN A 326 -17.80 -8.30 3.27
N GLY A 327 -17.72 -9.27 2.35
CA GLY A 327 -18.45 -9.26 1.09
C GLY A 327 -17.89 -8.29 0.05
N GLU A 328 -18.70 -7.89 -0.89
CA GLU A 328 -18.33 -7.03 -2.02
C GLU A 328 -17.87 -5.62 -1.62
N ASP A 329 -18.36 -5.12 -0.48
CA ASP A 329 -18.05 -3.80 0.07
C ASP A 329 -16.93 -3.83 1.13
N ALA A 330 -16.13 -4.92 1.18
CA ALA A 330 -15.12 -5.14 2.21
C ALA A 330 -14.12 -3.99 2.34
N ASP A 331 -13.77 -3.32 1.25
CA ASP A 331 -12.75 -2.27 1.23
C ASP A 331 -13.31 -0.87 1.56
N LEU A 332 -14.63 -0.65 1.57
CA LEU A 332 -15.22 0.66 1.82
C LEU A 332 -14.77 1.31 3.15
N PRO A 333 -14.62 0.57 4.27
CA PRO A 333 -14.12 1.17 5.51
C PRO A 333 -12.68 1.69 5.43
N LEU A 334 -11.91 1.24 4.44
CA LEU A 334 -10.54 1.72 4.18
C LEU A 334 -10.53 3.01 3.34
N ARG A 335 -11.66 3.33 2.69
CA ARG A 335 -11.80 4.35 1.63
C ARG A 335 -12.84 5.43 2.01
N PRO A 336 -12.80 5.99 3.25
CA PRO A 336 -13.81 6.95 3.69
C PRO A 336 -13.71 8.28 2.95
N CYS A 337 -14.84 9.01 2.87
CA CYS A 337 -14.80 10.44 2.60
C CYS A 337 -14.28 11.16 3.85
N ILE A 338 -13.33 12.08 3.66
CA ILE A 338 -12.76 12.88 4.75
C ILE A 338 -12.73 14.36 4.38
N GLU A 339 -12.79 15.22 5.40
CA GLU A 339 -12.68 16.68 5.26
C GLU A 339 -11.54 17.21 6.12
N LEU A 340 -11.01 18.40 5.79
CA LEU A 340 -9.89 19.00 6.53
C LEU A 340 -10.26 19.41 7.97
N ASP A 341 -11.52 19.67 8.23
CA ASP A 341 -12.05 20.10 9.53
C ASP A 341 -12.64 18.96 10.38
N MET A 342 -12.20 17.73 10.13
CA MET A 342 -12.65 16.57 10.92
C MET A 342 -12.42 16.80 12.43
N PRO A 343 -13.41 16.44 13.28
CA PRO A 343 -13.34 16.74 14.72
C PRO A 343 -12.32 15.93 15.52
N GLU A 344 -11.85 14.80 15.00
CA GLU A 344 -10.94 13.88 15.69
C GLU A 344 -9.59 13.79 14.96
N GLN A 345 -8.83 14.88 14.93
CA GLN A 345 -7.48 14.90 14.36
C GLN A 345 -6.42 14.61 15.42
N ASN A 346 -5.47 13.74 15.10
CA ASN A 346 -4.28 13.55 15.91
C ASN A 346 -3.23 14.61 15.56
N GLU A 347 -3.36 15.80 16.19
CA GLU A 347 -2.44 16.93 15.94
C GLU A 347 -0.97 16.57 16.19
N LYS A 348 -0.69 15.69 17.14
CA LYS A 348 0.69 15.29 17.45
C LYS A 348 1.27 14.48 16.29
N LEU A 349 0.50 13.54 15.75
CA LEU A 349 0.90 12.75 14.58
C LEU A 349 1.05 13.63 13.34
N LEU A 350 0.13 14.55 13.13
CA LEU A 350 0.16 15.50 12.02
C LEU A 350 1.47 16.30 12.02
N LYS A 351 1.81 16.93 13.16
CA LYS A 351 3.07 17.66 13.34
C LYS A 351 4.31 16.78 13.14
N HIS A 352 4.24 15.54 13.62
CA HIS A 352 5.34 14.59 13.46
C HIS A 352 5.58 14.23 11.99
N ILE A 353 4.52 13.89 11.23
CA ILE A 353 4.63 13.56 9.79
C ILE A 353 5.10 14.77 8.99
N SER A 354 4.58 15.98 9.26
CA SER A 354 5.05 17.22 8.63
C SER A 354 6.55 17.44 8.87
N ALA A 355 7.02 17.27 10.12
CA ALA A 355 8.44 17.37 10.45
C ALA A 355 9.30 16.32 9.71
N LEU A 356 8.83 15.07 9.62
CA LEU A 356 9.51 14.02 8.85
C LEU A 356 9.60 14.37 7.37
N GLY A 357 8.51 14.90 6.80
CA GLY A 357 8.48 15.40 5.43
C GLY A 357 9.51 16.50 5.19
N ALA A 358 9.55 17.51 6.05
CA ALA A 358 10.52 18.62 5.98
C ALA A 358 11.98 18.12 6.12
N ILE A 359 12.24 17.20 7.04
CA ILE A 359 13.56 16.58 7.22
C ILE A 359 14.00 15.88 5.94
N ARG A 360 13.12 15.07 5.35
CA ARG A 360 13.43 14.34 4.12
C ARG A 360 13.69 15.29 2.95
N MET A 361 12.89 16.35 2.79
CA MET A 361 13.07 17.33 1.71
C MET A 361 14.39 18.10 1.83
N SER A 362 14.87 18.32 3.06
CA SER A 362 16.06 19.15 3.34
C SER A 362 17.37 18.37 3.44
N ILE A 363 17.35 17.04 3.66
CA ILE A 363 18.55 16.24 3.94
C ILE A 363 18.78 15.18 2.86
N PRO A 364 19.72 15.40 1.91
CA PRO A 364 20.02 14.45 0.83
C PRO A 364 20.44 13.05 1.33
N THR A 365 21.08 12.98 2.49
CA THR A 365 21.50 11.74 3.14
C THR A 365 20.33 10.85 3.49
N VAL A 366 19.19 11.41 3.91
CA VAL A 366 17.95 10.66 4.15
C VAL A 366 17.32 10.17 2.84
N GLN A 367 17.45 10.96 1.77
CA GLN A 367 16.87 10.63 0.46
C GLN A 367 17.55 9.41 -0.17
N THR A 368 18.87 9.46 -0.36
CA THR A 368 19.61 8.49 -1.16
C THR A 368 20.87 7.91 -0.49
N GLY A 369 21.11 8.21 0.80
CA GLY A 369 22.25 7.66 1.53
C GLY A 369 22.17 6.15 1.73
N SER A 370 23.31 5.52 1.93
CA SER A 370 23.41 4.11 2.30
C SER A 370 22.80 3.85 3.69
N TYR A 371 22.43 2.63 3.96
CA TYR A 371 21.92 2.20 5.27
C TYR A 371 22.98 1.34 5.99
N ALA A 372 23.11 1.53 7.31
CA ALA A 372 23.86 0.61 8.15
C ALA A 372 23.26 0.52 9.56
N LYS A 373 23.01 -0.70 10.00
CA LYS A 373 22.61 -1.01 11.38
C LYS A 373 23.77 -0.73 12.34
N MET A 374 23.50 -0.12 13.48
CA MET A 374 24.49 0.19 14.51
C MET A 374 24.22 -0.57 15.82
N GLU A 375 23.02 -0.43 16.39
CA GLU A 375 22.60 -1.17 17.58
C GLU A 375 21.18 -1.68 17.40
N LEU A 376 20.94 -2.96 17.70
CA LEU A 376 19.64 -3.60 17.59
C LEU A 376 19.36 -4.43 18.84
N LYS A 377 18.23 -4.12 19.49
CA LYS A 377 17.63 -4.92 20.55
C LYS A 377 16.13 -5.10 20.22
N ASN A 378 15.44 -5.91 21.00
CA ASN A 378 14.02 -6.14 20.74
C ASN A 378 13.23 -4.83 20.63
N GLN A 379 13.45 -3.88 21.55
CA GLN A 379 12.60 -2.69 21.66
C GLN A 379 13.34 -1.38 21.36
N THR A 380 14.62 -1.46 20.98
CA THR A 380 15.43 -0.28 20.62
C THR A 380 16.22 -0.56 19.36
N PHE A 381 16.28 0.44 18.49
CA PHE A 381 16.97 0.34 17.23
C PHE A 381 17.70 1.62 16.88
N LEU A 382 19.00 1.52 16.65
CA LEU A 382 19.84 2.59 16.10
C LEU A 382 20.42 2.14 14.76
N PHE A 383 20.16 2.92 13.73
CA PHE A 383 20.79 2.76 12.42
C PHE A 383 21.25 4.12 11.89
N LYS A 384 22.08 4.11 10.87
CA LYS A 384 22.53 5.32 10.19
C LYS A 384 22.22 5.30 8.71
N ARG A 385 22.07 6.50 8.15
CA ARG A 385 22.15 6.78 6.72
C ARG A 385 23.42 7.58 6.45
N GLU A 386 24.10 7.30 5.33
CA GLU A 386 25.36 7.97 5.01
C GLU A 386 25.46 8.29 3.52
N LYS A 387 25.84 9.52 3.20
CA LYS A 387 26.06 9.98 1.83
C LYS A 387 27.13 11.08 1.80
N ASP A 388 28.09 10.94 0.90
CA ASP A 388 29.16 11.94 0.66
C ASP A 388 29.88 12.40 1.95
N GLY A 389 29.99 11.48 2.91
CA GLY A 389 30.58 11.73 4.22
C GLY A 389 29.62 12.36 5.24
N ASP A 390 28.41 12.76 4.87
CA ASP A 390 27.38 13.17 5.83
C ASP A 390 26.66 11.96 6.41
N ILE A 391 26.39 11.99 7.73
CA ILE A 391 25.77 10.88 8.46
C ILE A 391 24.55 11.39 9.24
N VAL A 392 23.44 10.70 9.08
CA VAL A 392 22.22 10.87 9.89
C VAL A 392 22.01 9.60 10.71
N TYR A 393 21.85 9.75 12.01
CA TYR A 393 21.55 8.63 12.93
C TYR A 393 20.07 8.64 13.28
N ILE A 394 19.44 7.48 13.23
CA ILE A 394 18.03 7.29 13.54
C ILE A 394 17.94 6.34 14.74
N ALA A 395 17.43 6.86 15.85
CA ALA A 395 17.28 6.14 17.11
C ALA A 395 15.80 5.98 17.47
N LEU A 396 15.36 4.74 17.66
CA LEU A 396 13.97 4.39 18.00
C LEU A 396 13.93 3.63 19.33
N ASN A 397 12.97 3.97 20.18
CA ASN A 397 12.75 3.34 21.46
C ASN A 397 11.25 3.08 21.70
N ILE A 398 10.83 1.82 21.70
CA ILE A 398 9.48 1.36 22.04
C ILE A 398 9.46 0.55 23.35
N SER A 399 10.49 0.73 24.20
CA SER A 399 10.56 0.09 25.52
C SER A 399 9.69 0.83 26.55
N ASP A 400 9.53 0.25 27.71
CA ASP A 400 8.70 0.82 28.80
C ASP A 400 9.37 1.97 29.56
N GLY A 401 10.61 2.31 29.21
CA GLY A 401 11.38 3.39 29.80
C GLY A 401 12.30 4.08 28.81
N ASP A 402 12.98 5.12 29.29
CA ASP A 402 14.00 5.81 28.49
C ASP A 402 15.17 4.88 28.21
N TYR A 403 15.76 5.01 27.03
CA TYR A 403 16.91 4.22 26.62
C TYR A 403 18.05 5.11 26.14
N THR A 404 19.27 4.86 26.65
CA THR A 404 20.47 5.60 26.26
C THR A 404 21.32 4.80 25.27
N PHE A 405 21.36 5.28 24.05
CA PHE A 405 22.30 4.78 23.02
C PHE A 405 23.69 5.37 23.26
N ARG A 406 24.72 4.52 23.09
CA ARG A 406 26.14 4.90 23.14
C ARG A 406 26.81 4.46 21.85
N PHE A 407 27.35 5.41 21.08
CA PHE A 407 27.95 5.11 19.78
C PHE A 407 29.05 6.10 19.41
N ASN A 408 29.93 5.68 18.52
CA ASN A 408 30.98 6.54 17.98
C ASN A 408 30.47 7.37 16.81
N THR A 409 30.84 8.65 16.79
CA THR A 409 30.58 9.57 15.69
C THR A 409 31.79 10.48 15.45
N LYS A 410 31.91 10.98 14.23
CA LYS A 410 32.93 11.98 13.88
C LYS A 410 32.54 13.42 14.27
N TYR A 411 31.25 13.65 14.56
CA TYR A 411 30.74 14.98 14.91
C TYR A 411 31.11 15.36 16.34
N SER A 412 31.30 16.65 16.59
CA SER A 412 31.56 17.19 17.92
C SER A 412 30.27 17.41 18.72
N LYS A 413 29.16 17.62 18.02
CA LYS A 413 27.80 17.78 18.59
C LYS A 413 26.78 17.18 17.64
N LEU A 414 25.72 16.64 18.22
CA LEU A 414 24.54 16.15 17.50
C LEU A 414 23.32 16.99 17.87
N ALA A 415 22.44 17.21 16.91
CA ALA A 415 21.12 17.80 17.13
C ALA A 415 20.02 16.86 16.65
N ASP A 416 19.00 16.64 17.46
CA ASP A 416 17.79 15.95 17.05
C ASP A 416 16.90 16.88 16.25
N ARG A 417 16.57 16.51 15.05
CA ARG A 417 15.77 17.33 14.11
C ARG A 417 14.27 17.36 14.46
N LEU A 418 13.78 16.42 15.27
CA LEU A 418 12.39 16.39 15.72
C LEU A 418 12.15 17.31 16.93
N SER A 419 13.04 17.28 17.93
CA SER A 419 12.85 18.03 19.17
C SER A 419 13.76 19.27 19.31
N GLY A 420 14.75 19.42 18.45
CA GLY A 420 15.77 20.46 18.58
C GLY A 420 16.79 20.24 19.71
N ARG A 421 16.72 19.12 20.44
CA ARG A 421 17.67 18.81 21.52
C ARG A 421 19.09 18.62 20.97
N GLN A 422 20.06 19.14 21.70
CA GLN A 422 21.48 19.01 21.35
C GLN A 422 22.21 18.07 22.31
N PHE A 423 23.19 17.36 21.79
CA PHE A 423 24.01 16.39 22.51
C PHE A 423 25.48 16.67 22.25
N THR A 424 26.26 16.87 23.32
CA THR A 424 27.70 17.01 23.23
C THR A 424 28.34 15.64 23.05
N VAL A 425 29.29 15.53 22.13
CA VAL A 425 30.04 14.30 21.89
C VAL A 425 31.41 14.42 22.58
N ASN A 426 31.72 13.47 23.43
CA ASN A 426 32.96 13.46 24.22
C ASN A 426 33.97 12.46 23.60
N ASN A 427 35.08 12.98 23.08
CA ASN A 427 36.12 12.14 22.46
C ASN A 427 35.60 11.16 21.38
N GLY A 428 34.67 11.63 20.54
CA GLY A 428 34.04 10.83 19.50
C GLY A 428 32.93 9.89 20.00
N ASN A 429 32.58 9.92 21.30
CA ASN A 429 31.53 9.08 21.88
C ASN A 429 30.29 9.93 22.16
N ALA A 430 29.19 9.58 21.54
CA ALA A 430 27.85 10.14 21.76
C ALA A 430 27.08 9.32 22.80
N GLU A 431 26.41 10.01 23.73
CA GLU A 431 25.39 9.44 24.61
C GLU A 431 24.05 10.14 24.36
N VAL A 432 23.06 9.40 23.84
CA VAL A 432 21.76 9.94 23.44
C VAL A 432 20.67 9.16 24.14
N THR A 433 19.96 9.82 25.04
CA THR A 433 18.80 9.24 25.73
C THR A 433 17.53 9.55 24.96
N VAL A 434 16.91 8.51 24.41
CA VAL A 434 15.63 8.54 23.69
C VAL A 434 14.53 8.17 24.69
N PRO A 435 13.51 9.02 24.89
CA PRO A 435 12.40 8.71 25.79
C PRO A 435 11.60 7.49 25.32
N LYS A 436 10.83 6.92 26.24
CA LYS A 436 9.85 5.85 25.96
C LYS A 436 8.94 6.24 24.78
N ASN A 437 8.68 5.30 23.89
CA ASN A 437 7.81 5.44 22.70
C ASN A 437 8.16 6.64 21.82
N CYS A 438 9.45 6.98 21.72
CA CYS A 438 9.95 8.10 20.94
C CYS A 438 11.01 7.67 19.93
N SER A 439 11.24 8.55 18.97
CA SER A 439 12.34 8.47 18.01
C SER A 439 13.13 9.77 17.98
N MET A 440 14.38 9.71 17.53
CA MET A 440 15.24 10.87 17.26
C MET A 440 15.93 10.72 15.91
N ILE A 441 16.10 11.84 15.24
CA ILE A 441 16.84 11.96 13.97
C ILE A 441 18.01 12.91 14.21
N LEU A 442 19.17 12.33 14.41
CA LEU A 442 20.37 13.03 14.87
C LEU A 442 21.26 13.38 13.69
N VAL A 443 21.56 14.65 13.56
CA VAL A 443 22.47 15.20 12.55
C VAL A 443 23.59 16.00 13.22
N ASP A 444 24.59 16.40 12.45
CA ASP A 444 25.56 17.40 12.90
C ASP A 444 24.85 18.69 13.30
N SER A 445 25.14 19.18 14.50
CA SER A 445 24.52 20.41 15.00
C SER A 445 24.97 21.68 14.26
N GLU A 446 26.06 21.60 13.49
CA GLU A 446 26.57 22.69 12.66
C GLU A 446 25.84 22.79 11.30
N LEU A 447 25.07 21.75 10.90
CA LEU A 447 24.13 21.85 9.78
C LEU A 447 23.02 22.83 10.17
N THR A 448 23.04 24.01 9.57
CA THR A 448 22.16 25.14 9.83
C THR A 448 20.69 24.67 9.91
N PRO A 449 19.90 25.12 10.92
CA PRO A 449 18.47 24.85 10.94
C PRO A 449 17.85 25.42 9.65
N VAL A 450 16.94 24.65 9.04
CA VAL A 450 16.06 25.19 8.00
C VAL A 450 15.38 26.41 8.63
N LYS A 451 15.66 27.62 8.10
CA LYS A 451 14.89 28.80 8.45
C LYS A 451 13.43 28.45 8.11
N GLU A 452 12.56 28.50 9.10
CA GLU A 452 11.14 28.70 8.84
C GLU A 452 11.04 30.00 8.01
N GLU A 453 10.81 29.89 6.72
CA GLU A 453 10.26 31.00 5.96
C GLU A 453 8.83 31.14 6.46
N ALA A 454 8.60 32.21 7.21
CA ALA A 454 7.26 32.63 7.60
C ALA A 454 6.37 32.65 6.35
N PRO A 455 5.12 32.15 6.43
CA PRO A 455 4.19 32.21 5.33
C PRO A 455 4.07 33.66 4.85
N ALA A 456 4.24 33.88 3.56
CA ALA A 456 4.02 35.19 2.95
C ALA A 456 2.59 35.65 3.31
N GLU A 457 2.47 36.81 3.96
CA GLU A 457 1.18 37.40 4.31
C GLU A 457 0.32 37.52 3.06
N ALA A 458 -0.84 36.85 3.10
CA ALA A 458 -1.89 37.05 2.10
C ALA A 458 -2.45 38.48 2.21
N PRO A 459 -2.81 39.15 1.10
CA PRO A 459 -3.39 40.49 1.15
C PRO A 459 -4.72 40.47 1.90
N LYS A 460 -4.85 41.33 2.89
CA LYS A 460 -6.08 41.56 3.64
C LYS A 460 -7.12 42.21 2.72
N GLU A 461 -8.20 41.50 2.40
CA GLU A 461 -9.45 42.11 1.97
C GLU A 461 -10.38 42.28 3.17
N GLU A 462 -10.92 43.51 3.30
CA GLU A 462 -11.82 43.94 4.37
C GLU A 462 -13.24 43.35 4.19
N PRO A 463 -14.00 43.16 5.28
CA PRO A 463 -15.30 42.48 5.25
C PRO A 463 -16.45 43.44 4.90
N LYS A 464 -17.42 42.98 4.13
CA LYS A 464 -18.77 43.57 4.06
C LYS A 464 -19.82 42.69 4.72
N LEU A 465 -20.59 43.38 5.55
CA LEU A 465 -21.61 42.98 6.49
C LEU A 465 -22.90 42.38 5.89
N THR A 466 -23.46 41.45 6.68
CA THR A 466 -24.87 41.23 7.12
C THR A 466 -25.88 40.72 6.09
N GLU A 467 -26.63 39.67 6.40
CA GLU A 467 -27.83 39.64 7.28
C GLU A 467 -28.32 38.21 7.60
N ALA A 468 -28.66 38.05 8.88
CA ALA A 468 -29.71 37.33 9.56
C ALA A 468 -30.23 35.94 9.15
N ALA A 469 -30.18 35.04 10.15
CA ALA A 469 -30.88 33.77 10.28
C ALA A 469 -32.41 33.89 10.42
N PRO A 470 -33.16 32.78 10.27
CA PRO A 470 -33.89 32.34 11.47
C PRO A 470 -33.83 30.82 11.79
N GLU A 471 -34.21 30.60 13.01
CA GLU A 471 -34.13 29.49 13.93
C GLU A 471 -34.80 28.16 13.56
N LYS A 472 -34.32 27.14 14.33
CA LYS A 472 -34.73 25.73 14.49
C LYS A 472 -36.24 25.48 14.70
N PRO A 473 -36.67 24.20 14.60
CA PRO A 473 -36.78 23.43 15.84
C PRO A 473 -36.22 22.00 15.80
N ALA A 474 -35.91 21.52 16.98
CA ALA A 474 -35.41 20.21 17.34
C ALA A 474 -36.53 19.16 17.45
N GLU A 475 -36.24 17.90 17.15
CA GLU A 475 -36.87 16.75 17.82
C GLU A 475 -36.00 15.48 17.76
N ALA A 476 -35.71 15.02 18.94
CA ALA A 476 -35.77 13.70 19.57
C ALA A 476 -35.08 12.48 18.91
N ALA A 477 -34.10 11.95 19.65
CA ALA A 477 -33.54 10.62 19.51
C ALA A 477 -34.49 9.51 20.01
N PRO A 478 -34.39 8.29 19.51
CA PRO A 478 -34.77 7.11 20.28
C PRO A 478 -33.58 6.22 20.66
N THR A 479 -33.78 5.63 21.81
CA THR A 479 -32.97 4.81 22.69
C THR A 479 -32.55 3.45 22.09
N ALA A 480 -31.39 2.99 22.63
CA ALA A 480 -30.78 1.68 22.40
C ALA A 480 -31.72 0.52 22.85
N GLU A 481 -31.76 -0.53 22.04
CA GLU A 481 -32.18 -1.86 22.47
C GLU A 481 -31.10 -2.90 22.15
N GLU A 482 -30.81 -3.69 23.18
CA GLU A 482 -29.84 -4.77 23.21
C GLU A 482 -30.22 -5.89 22.23
N VAL A 483 -29.29 -6.32 21.38
CA VAL A 483 -29.42 -7.59 20.64
C VAL A 483 -28.44 -8.62 21.20
N LYS A 484 -29.04 -9.64 21.80
CA LYS A 484 -28.37 -10.81 22.37
C LYS A 484 -27.68 -11.65 21.29
N THR A 485 -26.45 -12.00 21.58
CA THR A 485 -25.62 -12.98 20.87
C THR A 485 -26.27 -14.36 20.88
N ALA A 486 -26.54 -14.93 19.71
CA ALA A 486 -26.85 -16.34 19.54
C ALA A 486 -25.64 -17.05 18.91
N CYS A 487 -25.04 -17.92 19.72
CA CYS A 487 -23.98 -18.84 19.32
C CYS A 487 -24.64 -19.98 18.51
N VAL A 488 -24.32 -20.12 17.24
CA VAL A 488 -24.75 -21.27 16.43
C VAL A 488 -23.54 -22.17 16.20
N THR A 489 -23.56 -23.34 16.79
CA THR A 489 -22.65 -24.44 16.50
C THR A 489 -23.00 -25.07 15.15
N PRO A 490 -22.06 -25.32 14.23
CA PRO A 490 -22.35 -26.07 13.01
C PRO A 490 -22.40 -27.56 13.29
N ALA A 491 -23.46 -28.19 12.82
CA ALA A 491 -23.60 -29.66 12.80
C ALA A 491 -22.63 -30.27 11.79
N ALA A 492 -22.07 -31.41 12.19
CA ALA A 492 -21.21 -32.24 11.35
C ALA A 492 -21.96 -32.77 10.14
N ASP A 493 -21.55 -32.42 8.94
CA ASP A 493 -21.97 -33.07 7.70
C ASP A 493 -20.89 -34.06 7.29
N LYS A 494 -21.28 -35.33 7.20
CA LYS A 494 -20.44 -36.43 6.76
C LYS A 494 -20.53 -36.59 5.24
N GLY A 495 -19.43 -36.37 4.57
CA GLY A 495 -19.13 -37.05 3.31
C GLY A 495 -19.47 -36.29 2.05
N ASN A 496 -18.47 -35.66 1.42
CA ASN A 496 -18.29 -35.75 -0.02
C ASN A 496 -16.81 -35.52 -0.39
N GLY A 497 -16.30 -36.41 -1.24
CA GLY A 497 -14.89 -36.53 -1.58
C GLY A 497 -14.29 -35.24 -2.15
N VAL A 498 -13.20 -34.85 -1.56
CA VAL A 498 -12.34 -33.75 -2.06
C VAL A 498 -11.68 -34.22 -3.36
N LYS A 499 -12.08 -33.67 -4.48
CA LYS A 499 -11.32 -33.78 -5.75
C LYS A 499 -9.96 -33.15 -5.54
N SER A 500 -8.91 -33.85 -5.99
CA SER A 500 -7.49 -33.56 -5.88
C SER A 500 -7.18 -32.07 -6.06
N LEU A 501 -6.84 -31.39 -4.97
CA LEU A 501 -6.07 -30.15 -4.98
C LEU A 501 -4.65 -30.56 -5.38
N GLY A 502 -4.13 -29.97 -6.47
CA GLY A 502 -2.83 -30.32 -7.03
C GLY A 502 -1.70 -30.15 -6.02
N VAL A 503 -1.35 -31.24 -5.35
CA VAL A 503 -0.19 -31.33 -4.46
C VAL A 503 0.87 -32.12 -5.24
N PRO A 504 2.09 -31.61 -5.40
CA PRO A 504 3.20 -32.43 -5.88
C PRO A 504 3.38 -33.63 -4.92
N ASP A 505 3.59 -34.83 -5.42
CA ASP A 505 3.85 -36.09 -4.71
C ASP A 505 2.65 -36.94 -4.24
N GLY A 506 1.40 -36.64 -4.57
CA GLY A 506 0.26 -37.55 -4.35
C GLY A 506 -0.16 -37.79 -2.88
N ARG A 507 0.37 -37.01 -1.93
CA ARG A 507 -0.05 -37.07 -0.53
C ARG A 507 -1.35 -36.28 -0.32
N THR A 508 -2.38 -36.93 0.19
CA THR A 508 -3.65 -36.27 0.51
C THR A 508 -3.69 -35.92 1.99
N PRO A 509 -3.92 -34.67 2.41
CA PRO A 509 -4.06 -34.29 3.80
C PRO A 509 -5.34 -34.91 4.40
N VAL A 510 -5.24 -35.49 5.58
CA VAL A 510 -6.38 -36.08 6.31
C VAL A 510 -6.82 -35.12 7.39
N ILE A 511 -7.99 -34.51 7.21
CA ILE A 511 -8.58 -33.58 8.20
C ILE A 511 -9.05 -34.42 9.41
N GLY A 512 -8.66 -33.98 10.60
CA GLY A 512 -8.82 -34.75 11.85
C GLY A 512 -7.67 -35.72 12.13
N GLY A 513 -6.81 -35.94 11.13
CA GLY A 513 -5.68 -36.87 11.27
C GLY A 513 -4.56 -36.32 12.15
N HIS A 514 -3.87 -37.21 12.82
CA HIS A 514 -2.75 -36.89 13.70
C HIS A 514 -1.43 -36.96 12.94
N TYR A 515 -0.57 -35.99 13.19
CA TYR A 515 0.71 -35.80 12.51
C TYR A 515 1.84 -35.58 13.51
N LYS A 516 3.02 -36.12 13.22
CA LYS A 516 4.24 -35.86 13.96
C LYS A 516 5.21 -35.01 13.16
N HIS A 517 5.61 -33.85 13.71
CA HIS A 517 6.60 -33.02 13.08
C HIS A 517 8.01 -33.62 13.19
N PHE A 518 8.85 -33.48 12.15
CA PHE A 518 10.19 -34.10 12.10
C PHE A 518 11.14 -33.70 13.25
N LYS A 519 10.91 -32.52 13.87
CA LYS A 519 11.65 -32.05 15.06
C LYS A 519 11.02 -32.51 16.39
N GLY A 520 10.03 -33.39 16.37
CA GLY A 520 9.20 -33.74 17.52
C GLY A 520 7.91 -32.91 17.57
N GLY A 521 7.04 -33.19 18.53
CA GLY A 521 5.72 -32.56 18.65
C GLY A 521 4.65 -33.30 17.83
N ASN A 522 3.46 -33.41 18.45
CA ASN A 522 2.29 -34.06 17.86
C ASN A 522 1.23 -33.01 17.55
N TYR A 523 0.56 -33.16 16.42
CA TYR A 523 -0.40 -32.19 15.90
C TYR A 523 -1.62 -32.90 15.32
N VAL A 524 -2.76 -32.23 15.34
CA VAL A 524 -3.96 -32.63 14.58
C VAL A 524 -4.22 -31.63 13.48
N LEU A 525 -4.45 -32.10 12.25
CA LEU A 525 -4.86 -31.25 11.15
C LEU A 525 -6.34 -30.89 11.28
N LEU A 526 -6.66 -29.66 11.62
CA LEU A 526 -8.03 -29.21 11.86
C LEU A 526 -8.80 -28.98 10.56
N ASN A 527 -8.13 -28.40 9.57
CA ASN A 527 -8.74 -28.07 8.28
C ASN A 527 -7.67 -27.76 7.23
N VAL A 528 -8.08 -27.76 5.95
CA VAL A 528 -7.35 -27.12 4.85
C VAL A 528 -8.16 -25.94 4.41
N ALA A 529 -7.73 -24.74 4.82
CA ALA A 529 -8.30 -23.47 4.43
C ALA A 529 -7.69 -22.97 3.11
N LYS A 530 -8.27 -21.96 2.49
CA LYS A 530 -7.62 -21.18 1.43
C LYS A 530 -7.06 -19.90 2.04
N ASP A 531 -5.83 -19.55 1.69
CA ASP A 531 -5.33 -18.22 1.93
C ASP A 531 -6.21 -17.22 1.21
N HIS A 532 -6.67 -16.22 1.93
CA HIS A 532 -7.58 -15.21 1.37
C HIS A 532 -6.90 -14.35 0.31
N GLU A 533 -5.59 -14.09 0.46
CA GLU A 533 -4.85 -13.16 -0.41
C GLU A 533 -4.29 -13.85 -1.65
N VAL A 534 -3.74 -15.06 -1.49
CA VAL A 534 -3.05 -15.78 -2.59
C VAL A 534 -3.80 -17.03 -3.07
N CYS A 535 -4.98 -17.30 -2.51
CA CYS A 535 -5.83 -18.46 -2.85
C CYS A 535 -5.11 -19.82 -2.79
N THR A 536 -3.93 -19.90 -2.16
CA THR A 536 -3.22 -21.16 -1.96
C THR A 536 -3.80 -21.93 -0.79
N PRO A 537 -3.79 -23.26 -0.85
CA PRO A 537 -4.27 -24.07 0.28
C PRO A 537 -3.32 -23.96 1.48
N ILE A 538 -3.90 -23.74 2.67
CA ILE A 538 -3.22 -23.63 3.97
C ILE A 538 -3.66 -24.77 4.86
N ALA A 539 -2.71 -25.53 5.40
CA ALA A 539 -2.96 -26.47 6.50
C ALA A 539 -3.17 -25.69 7.81
N VAL A 540 -4.32 -25.84 8.44
CA VAL A 540 -4.62 -25.34 9.79
C VAL A 540 -4.55 -26.50 10.76
N TYR A 541 -3.61 -26.47 11.70
CA TYR A 541 -3.32 -27.59 12.60
C TYR A 541 -3.08 -27.10 14.03
N MET A 542 -3.33 -27.97 15.01
CA MET A 542 -3.24 -27.65 16.42
C MET A 542 -2.23 -28.57 17.11
N SER A 543 -1.41 -28.01 18.01
CA SER A 543 -0.51 -28.80 18.87
C SER A 543 -1.30 -29.65 19.85
N LEU A 544 -0.89 -30.91 19.99
CA LEU A 544 -1.43 -31.88 20.98
C LEU A 544 -0.54 -31.94 22.22
N ASP A 545 0.65 -31.33 22.18
CA ASP A 545 1.63 -31.33 23.26
C ASP A 545 1.59 -29.97 23.98
N GLY A 546 1.16 -29.94 25.24
CA GLY A 546 1.12 -28.71 26.06
C GLY A 546 -0.13 -27.85 25.89
N LYS A 547 0.00 -26.54 25.72
CA LYS A 547 -1.12 -25.64 25.40
C LYS A 547 -1.56 -25.87 23.95
N PRO A 548 -2.87 -25.96 23.68
CA PRO A 548 -3.38 -26.18 22.33
C PRO A 548 -3.26 -24.87 21.51
N ASP A 549 -2.10 -24.62 20.92
CA ASP A 549 -1.91 -23.53 19.99
C ASP A 549 -2.31 -23.97 18.57
N VAL A 550 -3.05 -23.12 17.87
CA VAL A 550 -3.46 -23.34 16.48
C VAL A 550 -2.50 -22.61 15.55
N TRP A 551 -2.00 -23.34 14.57
CA TRP A 551 -1.03 -22.89 13.59
C TRP A 551 -1.60 -22.97 12.17
N ALA A 552 -1.11 -22.12 11.27
CA ALA A 552 -1.41 -22.16 9.85
C ALA A 552 -0.11 -22.17 9.04
N ARG A 553 -0.08 -22.95 7.96
CA ARG A 553 1.09 -23.07 7.07
C ARG A 553 0.63 -23.39 5.64
N PRO A 554 1.30 -22.91 4.58
CA PRO A 554 1.05 -23.37 3.22
C PRO A 554 1.02 -24.91 3.15
N LEU A 555 0.04 -25.46 2.46
CA LEU A 555 -0.22 -26.92 2.46
C LEU A 555 0.93 -27.71 1.84
N ASP A 556 1.56 -27.16 0.80
CA ASP A 556 2.77 -27.70 0.19
C ASP A 556 3.91 -27.84 1.20
N MET A 557 4.14 -26.80 2.02
CA MET A 557 5.13 -26.83 3.09
C MET A 557 4.75 -27.76 4.25
N PHE A 558 3.46 -28.04 4.45
CA PHE A 558 3.01 -29.02 5.45
C PHE A 558 3.29 -30.46 4.99
N LEU A 559 3.13 -30.71 3.69
CA LEU A 559 3.28 -32.03 3.07
C LEU A 559 4.68 -32.29 2.50
N GLU A 560 5.58 -31.30 2.46
CA GLU A 560 6.92 -31.44 1.89
C GLU A 560 7.83 -32.41 2.68
N ASP A 561 8.83 -32.95 1.99
CA ASP A 561 9.94 -33.64 2.63
C ASP A 561 11.05 -32.63 2.98
N VAL A 562 11.65 -32.79 4.15
CA VAL A 562 12.77 -32.00 4.65
C VAL A 562 14.04 -32.85 4.75
N ASP A 563 15.19 -32.24 4.56
CA ASP A 563 16.47 -32.87 4.86
C ASP A 563 16.79 -32.69 6.35
N ASP A 564 16.91 -33.79 7.08
CA ASP A 564 17.34 -33.78 8.46
C ASP A 564 18.64 -34.59 8.59
N HIS A 565 19.74 -33.90 8.61
CA HIS A 565 21.10 -34.46 8.67
C HIS A 565 21.42 -35.50 7.56
N GLY A 566 21.01 -35.19 6.31
CA GLY A 566 21.23 -36.03 5.13
C GLY A 566 20.20 -37.15 4.95
N VAL A 567 19.16 -37.19 5.78
CA VAL A 567 18.02 -38.13 5.63
C VAL A 567 16.77 -37.34 5.24
N ARG A 568 16.24 -37.66 4.07
CA ARG A 568 14.98 -37.05 3.58
C ARG A 568 13.77 -37.70 4.24
N LYS A 569 12.92 -36.89 4.92
CA LYS A 569 11.73 -37.38 5.62
C LYS A 569 10.61 -36.33 5.57
N PRO A 570 9.32 -36.76 5.73
CA PRO A 570 8.20 -35.82 5.75
C PRO A 570 8.37 -34.76 6.84
N ARG A 571 8.04 -33.49 6.55
CA ARG A 571 7.99 -32.43 7.56
C ARG A 571 6.97 -32.75 8.64
N PHE A 572 5.79 -33.27 8.23
CA PHE A 572 4.76 -33.83 9.09
C PHE A 572 4.41 -35.26 8.64
N GLU A 573 4.73 -36.22 9.45
CA GLU A 573 4.43 -37.62 9.20
C GLU A 573 3.03 -37.95 9.73
N PHE A 574 2.16 -38.48 8.88
CA PHE A 574 0.83 -38.95 9.28
C PHE A 574 0.97 -40.17 10.17
N ILE A 575 0.31 -40.13 11.34
CA ILE A 575 0.40 -41.22 12.33
C ILE A 575 -0.89 -42.03 12.39
N ALA A 576 -2.04 -41.34 12.47
CA ALA A 576 -3.37 -41.96 12.63
C ALA A 576 -4.50 -40.97 12.31
N ASP A 577 -5.70 -41.49 12.09
CA ASP A 577 -6.96 -40.75 11.98
C ASP A 577 -7.56 -40.42 13.35
#